data_df88eb08ce1abae0aa3ed785dfd81247
#
_entry.id   df88eb08ce1abae0aa3ed785dfd81247
#
_cell.length_a   1.000
_cell.length_b   1.000
_cell.length_c   1.000
_cell.angle_alpha   90.00
_cell.angle_beta   90.00
_cell.angle_gamma   90.00
#
_symmetry.space_group_name_H-M   'P 1'
#
loop_
_entity.id
_entity.type
_entity.pdbx_description
1 polymer ?
#
loop_
_entity_poly.entity_id
_entity_poly.type
_entity_poly.pdbx_seq_one_letter_code
_entity_poly.pdbx_strand_id
1 'polypeptide(L)'
;MNSIELDSKYKTIQNKLKIDCDNCSGLCSVALYCTKTDGFPENKDAGVPCKHLNSDFQCEIHSKLIELNMKGCLAYDCFGAGQKVTQDLFPNTPWNSNQEKSKLIFEVFLRVFQLHQMEWYLLESLTLVRDKHISENIEQLILRIEHVLEETYEDVLNFDISLFRLEVNRILKLISKQYAGTKQLNGKDMIGKNFKMANLDGKDFSMSLLIAANLEGCSLKYTNFLGADLRDTSFKNTDLSSCLYLTQIQINSSIGNKNTILPKNLNRPISWD
;
A
#
# COMPACT_ATOMS: atom_id res chain seq x y z
N MET A 1 -15.91 -8.06 -17.17
CA MET A 1 -16.11 -9.17 -16.21
C MET A 1 -16.36 -8.56 -14.86
N ASN A 2 -17.39 -8.99 -14.12
CA ASN A 2 -17.57 -8.50 -12.74
C ASN A 2 -16.55 -9.21 -11.85
N SER A 3 -15.87 -8.44 -10.96
CA SER A 3 -15.04 -9.02 -9.90
C SER A 3 -15.89 -9.93 -9.00
N ILE A 4 -15.28 -11.01 -8.50
CA ILE A 4 -15.90 -11.88 -7.51
C ILE A 4 -15.89 -11.14 -6.17
N GLU A 5 -16.98 -11.20 -5.40
CA GLU A 5 -17.01 -10.61 -4.08
C GLU A 5 -16.21 -11.50 -3.10
N LEU A 6 -15.40 -10.88 -2.24
CA LEU A 6 -14.66 -11.59 -1.20
C LEU A 6 -15.58 -12.23 -0.18
N ASP A 7 -15.29 -13.45 0.23
CA ASP A 7 -15.94 -14.10 1.35
C ASP A 7 -15.75 -13.33 2.66
N SER A 8 -16.63 -13.56 3.63
CA SER A 8 -16.62 -12.87 4.93
C SER A 8 -15.26 -12.97 5.65
N LYS A 9 -14.61 -14.13 5.57
CA LYS A 9 -13.25 -14.36 6.11
C LYS A 9 -12.24 -13.36 5.53
N TYR A 10 -12.19 -13.24 4.21
CA TYR A 10 -11.23 -12.36 3.53
C TYR A 10 -11.58 -10.88 3.69
N LYS A 11 -12.86 -10.53 3.84
CA LYS A 11 -13.28 -9.18 4.22
C LYS A 11 -12.76 -8.81 5.63
N THR A 12 -12.74 -9.76 6.55
CA THR A 12 -12.18 -9.54 7.90
C THR A 12 -10.68 -9.26 7.81
N ILE A 13 -9.92 -10.06 7.05
CA ILE A 13 -8.49 -9.81 6.82
C ILE A 13 -8.30 -8.43 6.17
N GLN A 14 -9.03 -8.11 5.10
CA GLN A 14 -8.95 -6.80 4.43
C GLN A 14 -9.20 -5.62 5.39
N ASN A 15 -10.09 -5.78 6.39
CA ASN A 15 -10.32 -4.74 7.38
C ASN A 15 -9.15 -4.57 8.36
N LYS A 16 -8.40 -5.63 8.69
CA LYS A 16 -7.18 -5.55 9.50
C LYS A 16 -6.07 -4.75 8.80
N LEU A 17 -6.07 -4.72 7.45
CA LEU A 17 -5.11 -3.95 6.65
C LEU A 17 -5.41 -2.45 6.57
N LYS A 18 -6.48 -1.96 7.19
CA LYS A 18 -6.75 -0.53 7.31
C LYS A 18 -5.94 0.06 8.45
N ILE A 19 -5.41 1.27 8.26
CA ILE A 19 -4.66 1.97 9.29
C ILE A 19 -5.56 2.30 10.49
N ASP A 20 -5.01 2.13 11.68
CA ASP A 20 -5.61 2.52 12.96
C ASP A 20 -4.52 3.16 13.84
N CYS A 21 -4.37 4.49 13.69
CA CYS A 21 -3.32 5.24 14.37
C CYS A 21 -3.58 5.36 15.88
N ASP A 22 -4.83 5.28 16.32
CA ASP A 22 -5.19 5.36 17.74
C ASP A 22 -4.72 4.13 18.52
N ASN A 23 -4.55 3.00 17.84
CA ASN A 23 -4.04 1.75 18.38
C ASN A 23 -2.57 1.46 17.98
N CYS A 24 -1.81 2.49 17.59
CA CYS A 24 -0.41 2.38 17.16
C CYS A 24 0.50 3.29 17.99
N SER A 25 1.70 2.81 18.31
CA SER A 25 2.73 3.60 18.99
C SER A 25 3.53 4.54 18.06
N GLY A 26 2.91 5.04 16.97
CA GLY A 26 3.51 6.03 16.07
C GLY A 26 4.70 5.51 15.25
N LEU A 27 4.73 4.21 14.95
CA LEU A 27 5.90 3.53 14.34
C LEU A 27 6.34 4.15 13.00
N CYS A 28 5.42 4.61 12.15
CA CYS A 28 5.77 5.30 10.90
C CYS A 28 6.56 6.60 11.17
N SER A 29 6.27 7.29 12.26
CA SER A 29 6.93 8.55 12.62
C SER A 29 8.34 8.36 13.18
N VAL A 30 8.74 7.14 13.49
CA VAL A 30 10.07 6.84 14.06
C VAL A 30 10.87 5.85 13.22
N ALA A 31 10.28 4.73 12.80
CA ALA A 31 11.01 3.66 12.12
C ALA A 31 11.47 4.03 10.71
N LEU A 32 10.74 4.91 10.02
CA LEU A 32 10.99 5.21 8.62
C LEU A 32 12.05 6.29 8.41
N TYR A 33 12.81 6.14 7.32
CA TYR A 33 13.57 7.23 6.72
C TYR A 33 12.62 8.11 5.90
N CYS A 34 12.67 9.42 6.10
CA CYS A 34 11.81 10.37 5.39
C CYS A 34 12.68 11.35 4.61
N THR A 35 12.29 11.70 3.39
CA THR A 35 13.02 12.68 2.56
C THR A 35 12.12 13.80 2.07
N LYS A 36 12.73 14.97 1.82
CA LYS A 36 12.04 16.09 1.15
C LYS A 36 11.56 15.71 -0.25
N THR A 37 12.29 14.85 -0.95
CA THR A 37 11.93 14.38 -2.29
C THR A 37 10.69 13.49 -2.29
N ASP A 38 10.37 12.86 -1.14
CA ASP A 38 9.16 12.06 -0.97
C ASP A 38 8.00 12.88 -0.37
N GLY A 39 8.13 14.21 -0.34
CA GLY A 39 7.08 15.12 0.12
C GLY A 39 7.03 15.32 1.64
N PHE A 40 8.09 14.94 2.37
CA PHE A 40 8.24 15.28 3.79
C PHE A 40 8.84 16.69 3.96
N PRO A 41 8.58 17.39 5.08
CA PRO A 41 9.06 18.76 5.29
C PRO A 41 10.58 18.84 5.43
N GLU A 42 11.20 17.79 5.95
CA GLU A 42 12.63 17.68 6.19
C GLU A 42 13.10 16.23 6.05
N ASN A 43 14.39 16.05 5.87
CA ASN A 43 14.98 14.71 5.93
C ASN A 43 15.06 14.25 7.39
N LYS A 44 14.73 13.00 7.63
CA LYS A 44 14.75 12.35 8.94
C LYS A 44 15.30 10.93 8.81
N ASP A 45 16.31 10.62 9.59
CA ASP A 45 16.87 9.26 9.61
C ASP A 45 15.91 8.24 10.23
N ALA A 46 16.03 7.00 9.78
CA ALA A 46 15.31 5.87 10.37
C ALA A 46 15.72 5.70 11.84
N GLY A 47 14.75 5.43 12.71
CA GLY A 47 14.96 5.30 14.15
C GLY A 47 15.01 6.63 14.91
N VAL A 48 14.97 7.78 14.22
CA VAL A 48 14.87 9.10 14.85
C VAL A 48 13.40 9.51 14.90
N PRO A 49 12.84 9.84 16.08
CA PRO A 49 11.46 10.30 16.19
C PRO A 49 11.20 11.58 15.39
N CYS A 50 10.04 11.65 14.73
CA CYS A 50 9.55 12.90 14.17
C CYS A 50 9.34 13.93 15.30
N LYS A 51 9.71 15.18 15.06
CA LYS A 51 9.54 16.27 16.03
C LYS A 51 8.08 16.56 16.41
N HIS A 52 7.13 16.08 15.60
CA HIS A 52 5.70 16.21 15.80
C HIS A 52 5.06 14.98 16.46
N LEU A 53 5.87 14.02 16.90
CA LEU A 53 5.39 12.85 17.64
C LEU A 53 5.34 13.18 19.14
N ASN A 54 4.15 13.16 19.71
CA ASN A 54 3.92 13.42 21.14
C ASN A 54 4.37 12.22 22.01
N SER A 55 4.39 12.43 23.33
CA SER A 55 4.71 11.41 24.32
C SER A 55 3.67 10.27 24.39
N ASP A 56 2.45 10.50 23.90
CA ASP A 56 1.37 9.53 23.76
C ASP A 56 1.41 8.80 22.40
N PHE A 57 2.49 8.98 21.63
CA PHE A 57 2.71 8.43 20.30
C PHE A 57 1.76 8.96 19.21
N GLN A 58 1.00 10.01 19.46
CA GLN A 58 0.15 10.65 18.47
C GLN A 58 0.88 11.79 17.75
N CYS A 59 0.49 12.05 16.51
CA CYS A 59 1.02 13.17 15.73
C CYS A 59 0.27 14.47 16.08
N GLU A 60 0.94 15.45 16.69
CA GLU A 60 0.34 16.74 17.10
C GLU A 60 -0.23 17.57 15.93
N ILE A 61 0.26 17.33 14.71
CA ILE A 61 -0.16 18.06 13.50
C ILE A 61 -1.04 17.23 12.58
N HIS A 62 -1.51 16.03 12.99
CA HIS A 62 -2.24 15.12 12.12
C HIS A 62 -3.45 15.77 11.44
N SER A 63 -4.22 16.58 12.16
CA SER A 63 -5.37 17.32 11.62
C SER A 63 -5.00 18.48 10.69
N LYS A 64 -3.72 18.87 10.63
CA LYS A 64 -3.21 20.02 9.87
C LYS A 64 -2.30 19.60 8.68
N LEU A 65 -2.19 18.31 8.38
CA LEU A 65 -1.27 17.82 7.35
C LEU A 65 -1.54 18.43 5.97
N ILE A 66 -2.81 18.68 5.63
CA ILE A 66 -3.20 19.33 4.36
C ILE A 66 -2.76 20.79 4.38
N GLU A 67 -3.14 21.54 5.42
CA GLU A 67 -2.81 22.96 5.58
C GLU A 67 -1.30 23.20 5.52
N LEU A 68 -0.53 22.30 6.15
CA LEU A 68 0.93 22.35 6.20
C LEU A 68 1.61 21.74 4.96
N ASN A 69 0.83 21.27 3.99
CA ASN A 69 1.32 20.62 2.76
C ASN A 69 2.31 19.45 3.02
N MET A 70 2.00 18.61 4.00
CA MET A 70 2.79 17.45 4.42
C MET A 70 2.50 16.25 3.52
N LYS A 71 2.82 16.34 2.23
CA LYS A 71 2.44 15.36 1.20
C LYS A 71 2.88 13.93 1.55
N GLY A 72 4.10 13.73 2.04
CA GLY A 72 4.62 12.41 2.40
C GLY A 72 3.83 11.77 3.54
N CYS A 73 3.45 12.56 4.57
CA CYS A 73 2.63 12.08 5.68
C CYS A 73 1.19 11.77 5.23
N LEU A 74 0.62 12.61 4.36
CA LEU A 74 -0.73 12.40 3.80
C LEU A 74 -0.82 11.16 2.91
N ALA A 75 0.26 10.88 2.17
CA ALA A 75 0.31 9.74 1.28
C ALA A 75 0.51 8.41 2.00
N TYR A 76 1.15 8.42 3.16
CA TYR A 76 1.58 7.21 3.84
C TYR A 76 0.38 6.36 4.33
N ASP A 77 0.48 5.06 4.11
CA ASP A 77 -0.41 4.04 4.65
C ASP A 77 0.43 2.81 5.02
N CYS A 78 0.29 2.30 6.23
CA CYS A 78 1.08 1.16 6.71
C CYS A 78 0.38 -0.19 6.51
N PHE A 79 -0.75 -0.25 5.82
CA PHE A 79 -1.58 -1.45 5.71
C PHE A 79 -1.87 -2.10 7.07
N GLY A 80 -2.09 -1.31 8.10
CA GLY A 80 -2.37 -1.83 9.45
C GLY A 80 -1.16 -2.41 10.21
N ALA A 81 0.06 -2.31 9.67
CA ALA A 81 1.24 -2.88 10.32
C ALA A 81 1.56 -2.23 11.67
N GLY A 82 1.26 -0.94 11.81
CA GLY A 82 1.53 -0.22 13.06
C GLY A 82 0.75 -0.76 14.24
N GLN A 83 -0.58 -0.88 14.12
CA GLN A 83 -1.41 -1.44 15.18
C GLN A 83 -1.13 -2.93 15.41
N LYS A 84 -0.88 -3.72 14.35
CA LYS A 84 -0.52 -5.15 14.48
C LYS A 84 0.73 -5.34 15.35
N VAL A 85 1.77 -4.56 15.10
CA VAL A 85 3.01 -4.63 15.90
C VAL A 85 2.79 -4.15 17.32
N THR A 86 2.07 -3.03 17.50
CA THR A 86 1.87 -2.43 18.82
C THR A 86 0.96 -3.26 19.71
N GLN A 87 -0.15 -3.80 19.17
CA GLN A 87 -1.17 -4.46 19.98
C GLN A 87 -0.90 -5.97 20.15
N ASP A 88 -0.44 -6.63 19.09
CA ASP A 88 -0.37 -8.10 19.08
C ASP A 88 1.05 -8.62 19.33
N LEU A 89 2.07 -8.09 18.62
CA LEU A 89 3.43 -8.62 18.69
C LEU A 89 4.27 -8.05 19.85
N PHE A 90 3.99 -6.81 20.26
CA PHE A 90 4.67 -6.15 21.38
C PHE A 90 3.67 -5.48 22.34
N PRO A 91 2.68 -6.21 22.87
CA PRO A 91 1.71 -5.63 23.79
C PRO A 91 2.39 -5.02 25.02
N ASN A 92 1.98 -3.81 25.39
CA ASN A 92 2.50 -3.08 26.54
C ASN A 92 4.04 -2.85 26.52
N THR A 93 4.67 -2.95 25.35
CA THR A 93 6.11 -2.75 25.20
C THR A 93 6.37 -1.53 24.31
N PRO A 94 6.54 -0.33 24.88
CA PRO A 94 6.81 0.86 24.06
C PRO A 94 8.20 0.76 23.43
N TRP A 95 8.29 1.17 22.16
CA TRP A 95 9.53 1.12 21.39
C TRP A 95 10.66 1.94 22.04
N ASN A 96 10.35 3.01 22.77
CA ASN A 96 11.31 3.89 23.42
C ASN A 96 11.82 3.39 24.79
N SER A 97 11.51 2.16 25.17
CA SER A 97 11.92 1.60 26.47
C SER A 97 13.45 1.38 26.57
N ASN A 98 14.10 0.94 25.49
CA ASN A 98 15.55 0.87 25.34
C ASN A 98 15.94 0.70 23.86
N GLN A 99 17.21 0.96 23.53
CA GLN A 99 17.70 1.00 22.15
C GLN A 99 17.62 -0.37 21.43
N GLU A 100 17.84 -1.49 22.11
CA GLU A 100 17.75 -2.82 21.51
C GLU A 100 16.31 -3.13 21.10
N LYS A 101 15.37 -2.88 22.02
CA LYS A 101 13.93 -3.08 21.74
C LYS A 101 13.46 -2.16 20.62
N SER A 102 13.93 -0.91 20.56
CA SER A 102 13.58 0.01 19.46
C SER A 102 13.94 -0.61 18.11
N LYS A 103 15.20 -1.03 17.93
CA LYS A 103 15.66 -1.63 16.67
C LYS A 103 14.86 -2.86 16.28
N LEU A 104 14.60 -3.73 17.25
CA LEU A 104 13.81 -4.94 17.06
C LEU A 104 12.38 -4.64 16.60
N ILE A 105 11.69 -3.73 17.29
CA ILE A 105 10.31 -3.34 16.98
C ILE A 105 10.26 -2.70 15.58
N PHE A 106 11.23 -1.87 15.21
CA PHE A 106 11.26 -1.22 13.88
C PHE A 106 11.53 -2.24 12.77
N GLU A 107 12.39 -3.22 12.98
CA GLU A 107 12.60 -4.30 12.01
C GLU A 107 11.34 -5.13 11.83
N VAL A 108 10.69 -5.54 12.91
CA VAL A 108 9.42 -6.29 12.85
C VAL A 108 8.35 -5.46 12.14
N PHE A 109 8.23 -4.16 12.44
CA PHE A 109 7.28 -3.27 11.75
C PHE A 109 7.48 -3.24 10.24
N LEU A 110 8.71 -3.13 9.76
CA LEU A 110 9.00 -3.13 8.33
C LEU A 110 8.67 -4.48 7.66
N ARG A 111 8.86 -5.58 8.36
CA ARG A 111 8.51 -6.93 7.88
C ARG A 111 7.01 -7.15 7.83
N VAL A 112 6.28 -6.76 8.87
CA VAL A 112 4.81 -6.81 8.91
C VAL A 112 4.22 -5.94 7.80
N PHE A 113 4.75 -4.73 7.59
CA PHE A 113 4.35 -3.87 6.48
C PHE A 113 4.48 -4.58 5.13
N GLN A 114 5.59 -5.28 4.88
CA GLN A 114 5.81 -6.01 3.63
C GLN A 114 4.85 -7.20 3.48
N LEU A 115 4.56 -7.92 4.56
CA LEU A 115 3.61 -9.04 4.56
C LEU A 115 2.19 -8.54 4.29
N HIS A 116 1.74 -7.50 4.99
CA HIS A 116 0.42 -6.90 4.78
C HIS A 116 0.24 -6.32 3.37
N GLN A 117 1.29 -5.70 2.80
CA GLN A 117 1.25 -5.23 1.41
C GLN A 117 1.07 -6.39 0.42
N MET A 118 1.77 -7.52 0.62
CA MET A 118 1.58 -8.71 -0.21
C MET A 118 0.18 -9.30 -0.03
N GLU A 119 -0.32 -9.34 1.19
CA GLU A 119 -1.67 -9.79 1.51
C GLU A 119 -2.74 -8.93 0.83
N TRP A 120 -2.58 -7.60 0.82
CA TRP A 120 -3.44 -6.69 0.07
C TRP A 120 -3.56 -7.09 -1.40
N TYR A 121 -2.44 -7.35 -2.08
CA TYR A 121 -2.44 -7.78 -3.48
C TYR A 121 -3.03 -9.18 -3.68
N LEU A 122 -2.81 -10.10 -2.77
CA LEU A 122 -3.38 -11.45 -2.82
C LEU A 122 -4.91 -11.41 -2.66
N LEU A 123 -5.42 -10.60 -1.74
CA LEU A 123 -6.87 -10.41 -1.55
C LEU A 123 -7.54 -9.83 -2.80
N GLU A 124 -6.92 -8.84 -3.46
CA GLU A 124 -7.41 -8.35 -4.74
C GLU A 124 -7.39 -9.46 -5.80
N SER A 125 -6.31 -10.23 -5.85
CA SER A 125 -6.14 -11.35 -6.78
C SER A 125 -7.26 -12.39 -6.67
N LEU A 126 -7.76 -12.69 -5.47
CA LEU A 126 -8.92 -13.57 -5.26
C LEU A 126 -10.19 -13.04 -5.95
N THR A 127 -10.36 -11.73 -6.05
CA THR A 127 -11.53 -11.14 -6.73
C THR A 127 -11.46 -11.23 -8.25
N LEU A 128 -10.27 -11.48 -8.79
CA LEU A 128 -9.99 -11.48 -10.23
C LEU A 128 -9.95 -12.89 -10.82
N VAL A 129 -9.52 -13.88 -10.04
CA VAL A 129 -9.27 -15.24 -10.51
C VAL A 129 -10.54 -16.09 -10.50
N ARG A 130 -10.70 -16.95 -11.53
CA ARG A 130 -11.80 -17.94 -11.61
C ARG A 130 -11.29 -19.37 -11.65
N ASP A 131 -10.03 -19.56 -11.94
CA ASP A 131 -9.38 -20.86 -11.90
C ASP A 131 -9.24 -21.32 -10.44
N LYS A 132 -9.82 -22.47 -10.12
CA LYS A 132 -9.88 -22.99 -8.75
C LYS A 132 -8.47 -23.29 -8.21
N HIS A 133 -7.57 -23.82 -9.00
CA HIS A 133 -6.20 -24.13 -8.55
C HIS A 133 -5.40 -22.87 -8.26
N ILE A 134 -5.58 -21.82 -9.07
CA ILE A 134 -4.95 -20.53 -8.79
C ILE A 134 -5.54 -19.90 -7.52
N SER A 135 -6.87 -19.98 -7.35
CA SER A 135 -7.53 -19.48 -6.13
C SER A 135 -7.01 -20.21 -4.88
N GLU A 136 -6.96 -21.54 -4.90
CA GLU A 136 -6.42 -22.35 -3.80
C GLU A 136 -4.96 -21.97 -3.47
N ASN A 137 -4.13 -21.73 -4.49
CA ASN A 137 -2.74 -21.28 -4.27
C ASN A 137 -2.69 -19.89 -3.60
N ILE A 138 -3.55 -18.96 -4.01
CA ILE A 138 -3.63 -17.64 -3.37
C ILE A 138 -4.06 -17.78 -1.91
N GLU A 139 -5.07 -18.59 -1.64
CA GLU A 139 -5.55 -18.87 -0.29
C GLU A 139 -4.46 -19.45 0.62
N GLN A 140 -3.64 -20.37 0.10
CA GLN A 140 -2.50 -20.92 0.85
C GLN A 140 -1.44 -19.84 1.17
N LEU A 141 -1.18 -18.91 0.23
CA LEU A 141 -0.26 -17.79 0.49
C LEU A 141 -0.82 -16.85 1.57
N ILE A 142 -2.11 -16.53 1.54
CA ILE A 142 -2.75 -15.71 2.58
C ILE A 142 -2.68 -16.42 3.93
N LEU A 143 -3.00 -17.71 4.00
CA LEU A 143 -2.93 -18.50 5.24
C LEU A 143 -1.51 -18.54 5.83
N ARG A 144 -0.47 -18.58 4.98
CA ARG A 144 0.93 -18.52 5.45
C ARG A 144 1.27 -17.16 6.05
N ILE A 145 0.76 -16.06 5.51
CA ILE A 145 0.93 -14.72 6.11
C ILE A 145 0.24 -14.66 7.46
N GLU A 146 -1.06 -15.01 7.51
CA GLU A 146 -1.84 -14.98 8.76
C GLU A 146 -1.19 -15.85 9.83
N HIS A 147 -0.73 -17.07 9.50
CA HIS A 147 -0.04 -17.95 10.44
C HIS A 147 1.22 -17.29 11.02
N VAL A 148 2.10 -16.74 10.19
CA VAL A 148 3.33 -16.07 10.68
C VAL A 148 3.01 -14.85 11.55
N LEU A 149 1.93 -14.13 11.24
CA LEU A 149 1.53 -12.95 12.00
C LEU A 149 0.75 -13.28 13.29
N GLU A 150 0.23 -14.49 13.45
CA GLU A 150 -0.43 -14.97 14.66
C GLU A 150 0.54 -15.58 15.68
N GLU A 151 1.76 -15.94 15.24
CA GLU A 151 2.82 -16.48 16.09
C GLU A 151 3.60 -15.36 16.80
N THR A 152 4.90 -15.54 17.00
CA THR A 152 5.76 -14.59 17.73
C THR A 152 6.46 -13.59 16.78
N TYR A 153 7.01 -12.51 17.33
CA TYR A 153 7.83 -11.59 16.55
C TYR A 153 9.12 -12.27 16.02
N GLU A 154 9.64 -13.30 16.71
CA GLU A 154 10.75 -14.11 16.24
C GLU A 154 10.40 -14.88 14.96
N ASP A 155 9.18 -15.38 14.84
CA ASP A 155 8.71 -16.06 13.63
C ASP A 155 8.63 -15.08 12.46
N VAL A 156 8.17 -13.85 12.70
CA VAL A 156 8.19 -12.77 11.69
C VAL A 156 9.62 -12.45 11.25
N LEU A 157 10.59 -12.41 12.17
CA LEU A 157 12.00 -12.16 11.85
C LEU A 157 12.65 -13.30 11.08
N ASN A 158 12.31 -14.53 11.41
CA ASN A 158 12.88 -15.74 10.79
C ASN A 158 12.21 -16.10 9.45
N PHE A 159 11.06 -15.50 9.13
CA PHE A 159 10.35 -15.76 7.89
C PHE A 159 11.12 -15.24 6.66
N ASP A 160 11.36 -16.09 5.67
CA ASP A 160 12.04 -15.67 4.42
C ASP A 160 11.08 -14.88 3.51
N ILE A 161 10.97 -13.59 3.80
CA ILE A 161 10.14 -12.64 3.02
C ILE A 161 10.59 -12.57 1.56
N SER A 162 11.89 -12.74 1.28
CA SER A 162 12.41 -12.61 -0.08
C SER A 162 11.94 -13.77 -0.95
N LEU A 163 12.06 -14.98 -0.44
CA LEU A 163 11.56 -16.19 -1.13
C LEU A 163 10.03 -16.13 -1.27
N PHE A 164 9.33 -15.78 -0.21
CA PHE A 164 7.87 -15.65 -0.22
C PHE A 164 7.39 -14.61 -1.25
N ARG A 165 8.06 -13.47 -1.35
CA ARG A 165 7.76 -12.45 -2.36
C ARG A 165 7.90 -12.96 -3.80
N LEU A 166 8.84 -13.86 -4.07
CA LEU A 166 8.95 -14.49 -5.38
C LEU A 166 7.73 -15.35 -5.72
N GLU A 167 7.20 -16.09 -4.75
CA GLU A 167 5.98 -16.89 -4.91
C GLU A 167 4.78 -15.98 -5.20
N VAL A 168 4.57 -14.94 -4.38
CA VAL A 168 3.51 -13.94 -4.59
C VAL A 168 3.63 -13.30 -5.97
N ASN A 169 4.82 -12.83 -6.36
CA ASN A 169 5.05 -12.19 -7.65
C ASN A 169 4.72 -13.09 -8.85
N ARG A 170 4.92 -14.42 -8.74
CA ARG A 170 4.52 -15.37 -9.80
C ARG A 170 2.99 -15.32 -10.00
N ILE A 171 2.23 -15.33 -8.92
CA ILE A 171 0.76 -15.26 -8.96
C ILE A 171 0.31 -13.92 -9.56
N LEU A 172 0.83 -12.80 -9.06
CA LEU A 172 0.45 -11.46 -9.54
C LEU A 172 0.73 -11.30 -11.04
N LYS A 173 1.88 -11.79 -11.51
CA LYS A 173 2.22 -11.80 -12.95
C LYS A 173 1.31 -12.70 -13.77
N LEU A 174 0.93 -13.87 -13.25
CA LEU A 174 0.02 -14.80 -13.92
C LEU A 174 -1.35 -14.15 -14.14
N ILE A 175 -1.90 -13.53 -13.09
CA ILE A 175 -3.19 -12.84 -13.14
C ILE A 175 -3.12 -11.61 -14.05
N SER A 176 -2.10 -10.76 -13.89
CA SER A 176 -1.91 -9.59 -14.76
C SER A 176 -1.94 -9.94 -16.25
N LYS A 177 -1.31 -11.04 -16.63
CA LYS A 177 -1.30 -11.52 -18.04
C LYS A 177 -2.67 -11.88 -18.59
N GLN A 178 -3.64 -12.26 -17.75
CA GLN A 178 -5.00 -12.59 -18.20
C GLN A 178 -5.77 -11.33 -18.65
N TYR A 179 -5.36 -10.16 -18.14
CA TYR A 179 -6.00 -8.86 -18.41
C TYR A 179 -5.16 -7.97 -19.32
N ALA A 180 -3.85 -8.25 -19.45
CA ALA A 180 -2.92 -7.41 -20.20
C ALA A 180 -3.22 -7.41 -21.71
N GLY A 181 -3.20 -6.23 -22.29
CA GLY A 181 -3.17 -6.06 -23.75
C GLY A 181 -1.80 -6.39 -24.33
N THR A 182 -1.67 -6.23 -25.65
CA THR A 182 -0.44 -6.58 -26.41
C THR A 182 0.76 -5.68 -26.11
N LYS A 183 0.53 -4.46 -25.60
CA LYS A 183 1.59 -3.48 -25.34
C LYS A 183 1.85 -3.31 -23.87
N GLN A 184 3.03 -3.73 -23.43
CA GLN A 184 3.49 -3.57 -22.06
C GLN A 184 4.38 -2.34 -21.91
N LEU A 185 4.19 -1.62 -20.79
CA LEU A 185 4.89 -0.39 -20.45
C LEU A 185 5.56 -0.47 -19.06
N ASN A 186 5.63 -1.69 -18.51
CA ASN A 186 6.19 -1.96 -17.18
C ASN A 186 7.65 -1.51 -17.05
N GLY A 187 8.01 -0.98 -15.89
CA GLY A 187 9.35 -0.49 -15.58
C GLY A 187 9.80 0.72 -16.40
N LYS A 188 8.89 1.43 -17.07
CA LYS A 188 9.20 2.59 -17.91
C LYS A 188 9.25 3.89 -17.11
N ASP A 189 10.12 4.79 -17.52
CA ASP A 189 10.12 6.19 -17.10
C ASP A 189 9.09 6.96 -17.93
N MET A 190 8.05 7.44 -17.25
CA MET A 190 6.96 8.21 -17.83
C MET A 190 6.65 9.47 -17.03
N ILE A 191 7.65 9.98 -16.32
CA ILE A 191 7.56 11.21 -15.53
C ILE A 191 7.03 12.35 -16.40
N GLY A 192 5.98 13.02 -15.92
CA GLY A 192 5.38 14.18 -16.58
C GLY A 192 4.71 13.89 -17.95
N LYS A 193 4.59 12.63 -18.37
CA LYS A 193 3.96 12.31 -19.66
C LYS A 193 2.48 12.64 -19.67
N ASN A 194 2.03 13.16 -20.79
CA ASN A 194 0.62 13.47 -21.03
C ASN A 194 -0.08 12.34 -21.80
N PHE A 195 -0.99 11.64 -21.11
CA PHE A 195 -1.86 10.59 -21.65
C PHE A 195 -3.33 11.01 -21.66
N LYS A 196 -3.64 12.29 -21.40
CA LYS A 196 -5.01 12.79 -21.28
C LYS A 196 -5.93 12.21 -22.36
N MET A 197 -7.10 11.67 -21.94
CA MET A 197 -8.13 11.09 -22.81
C MET A 197 -7.68 9.86 -23.63
N ALA A 198 -6.52 9.27 -23.33
CA ALA A 198 -6.03 8.08 -24.04
C ALA A 198 -6.79 6.81 -23.62
N ASN A 199 -6.86 5.84 -24.53
CA ASN A 199 -7.26 4.47 -24.18
C ASN A 199 -6.01 3.68 -23.76
N LEU A 200 -5.96 3.35 -22.48
CA LEU A 200 -4.88 2.60 -21.83
C LEU A 200 -5.39 1.28 -21.25
N ASP A 201 -6.56 0.82 -21.66
CA ASP A 201 -7.16 -0.42 -21.19
C ASP A 201 -6.17 -1.60 -21.33
N GLY A 202 -6.04 -2.39 -20.25
CA GLY A 202 -5.15 -3.55 -20.20
C GLY A 202 -3.66 -3.22 -20.31
N LYS A 203 -3.23 -1.96 -20.19
CA LYS A 203 -1.80 -1.64 -20.17
C LYS A 203 -1.16 -2.06 -18.86
N ASP A 204 0.05 -2.53 -18.96
CA ASP A 204 0.86 -2.88 -17.80
C ASP A 204 1.84 -1.74 -17.49
N PHE A 205 1.53 -0.97 -16.43
CA PHE A 205 2.40 0.07 -15.86
C PHE A 205 3.09 -0.41 -14.58
N SER A 206 3.12 -1.71 -14.31
CA SER A 206 3.78 -2.21 -13.10
C SER A 206 5.22 -1.69 -13.01
N MET A 207 5.63 -1.26 -11.80
CA MET A 207 6.97 -0.73 -11.51
C MET A 207 7.40 0.47 -12.38
N SER A 208 6.47 1.17 -13.01
CA SER A 208 6.76 2.36 -13.83
C SER A 208 6.78 3.63 -12.99
N LEU A 209 7.56 4.63 -13.42
CA LEU A 209 7.58 5.98 -12.87
C LEU A 209 6.56 6.83 -13.63
N LEU A 210 5.41 7.10 -13.01
CA LEU A 210 4.35 7.95 -13.56
C LEU A 210 4.23 9.30 -12.81
N ILE A 211 5.28 9.68 -12.10
CA ILE A 211 5.32 10.92 -11.30
C ILE A 211 4.88 12.11 -12.17
N ALA A 212 3.89 12.87 -11.69
CA ALA A 212 3.31 14.03 -12.38
C ALA A 212 2.78 13.73 -13.80
N ALA A 213 2.54 12.47 -14.16
CA ALA A 213 1.90 12.12 -15.42
C ALA A 213 0.42 12.56 -15.44
N ASN A 214 -0.08 12.91 -16.62
CA ASN A 214 -1.48 13.29 -16.80
C ASN A 214 -2.29 12.14 -17.40
N LEU A 215 -3.12 11.51 -16.57
CA LEU A 215 -4.04 10.43 -16.94
C LEU A 215 -5.51 10.88 -16.86
N GLU A 216 -5.76 12.21 -16.92
CA GLU A 216 -7.11 12.78 -16.86
C GLU A 216 -8.00 12.23 -17.97
N GLY A 217 -9.18 11.72 -17.60
CA GLY A 217 -10.19 11.22 -18.51
C GLY A 217 -9.78 9.99 -19.34
N CYS A 218 -8.70 9.31 -18.97
CA CYS A 218 -8.28 8.08 -19.64
C CYS A 218 -9.26 6.93 -19.42
N SER A 219 -9.34 6.00 -20.39
CA SER A 219 -9.88 4.67 -20.16
C SER A 219 -8.77 3.78 -19.60
N LEU A 220 -9.00 3.19 -18.40
CA LEU A 220 -8.00 2.44 -17.64
C LEU A 220 -8.50 1.07 -17.19
N LYS A 221 -9.46 0.48 -17.91
CA LYS A 221 -10.02 -0.83 -17.54
C LYS A 221 -8.92 -1.90 -17.53
N TYR A 222 -8.77 -2.57 -16.38
CA TYR A 222 -7.76 -3.60 -16.17
C TYR A 222 -6.31 -3.14 -16.40
N THR A 223 -6.06 -1.85 -16.30
CA THR A 223 -4.71 -1.29 -16.31
C THR A 223 -4.00 -1.68 -15.01
N ASN A 224 -2.80 -2.24 -15.12
CA ASN A 224 -2.01 -2.72 -13.99
C ASN A 224 -1.08 -1.62 -13.46
N PHE A 225 -1.25 -1.25 -12.18
CA PHE A 225 -0.42 -0.27 -11.48
C PHE A 225 0.42 -0.87 -10.34
N LEU A 226 0.64 -2.20 -10.34
CA LEU A 226 1.43 -2.87 -9.30
C LEU A 226 2.79 -2.17 -9.11
N GLY A 227 3.02 -1.58 -7.94
CA GLY A 227 4.27 -0.91 -7.59
C GLY A 227 4.63 0.30 -8.47
N ALA A 228 3.68 0.85 -9.23
CA ALA A 228 3.91 2.08 -9.98
C ALA A 228 4.03 3.29 -9.04
N ASP A 229 4.96 4.21 -9.33
CA ASP A 229 5.07 5.49 -8.63
C ASP A 229 4.09 6.50 -9.23
N LEU A 230 3.01 6.78 -8.49
CA LEU A 230 1.91 7.64 -8.91
C LEU A 230 1.92 9.02 -8.23
N ARG A 231 3.03 9.43 -7.64
CA ARG A 231 3.16 10.75 -6.99
C ARG A 231 2.80 11.87 -7.97
N ASP A 232 1.88 12.74 -7.54
CA ASP A 232 1.35 13.87 -8.32
C ASP A 232 0.74 13.48 -9.70
N THR A 233 0.47 12.19 -9.95
CA THR A 233 -0.22 11.72 -11.16
C THR A 233 -1.65 12.21 -11.16
N SER A 234 -2.10 12.83 -12.25
CA SER A 234 -3.49 13.32 -12.37
C SER A 234 -4.44 12.23 -12.88
N PHE A 235 -5.42 11.86 -12.04
CA PHE A 235 -6.55 10.97 -12.37
C PHE A 235 -7.90 11.72 -12.41
N LYS A 236 -7.88 13.05 -12.58
CA LYS A 236 -9.13 13.83 -12.65
C LYS A 236 -10.06 13.27 -13.72
N ASN A 237 -11.36 13.17 -13.40
CA ASN A 237 -12.39 12.66 -14.31
C ASN A 237 -12.12 11.24 -14.86
N THR A 238 -11.46 10.39 -14.11
CA THR A 238 -11.01 9.05 -14.53
C THR A 238 -11.68 7.97 -13.69
N ASP A 239 -12.12 6.88 -14.32
CA ASP A 239 -12.63 5.69 -13.63
C ASP A 239 -11.51 4.70 -13.38
N LEU A 240 -11.13 4.54 -12.10
CA LEU A 240 -10.13 3.62 -11.60
C LEU A 240 -10.73 2.32 -11.02
N SER A 241 -12.07 2.19 -11.03
CA SER A 241 -12.78 1.11 -10.31
C SER A 241 -12.40 -0.31 -10.74
N SER A 242 -11.85 -0.46 -11.94
CA SER A 242 -11.41 -1.74 -12.50
C SER A 242 -9.90 -1.81 -12.76
N CYS A 243 -9.12 -0.86 -12.28
CA CYS A 243 -7.65 -0.93 -12.31
C CYS A 243 -7.16 -2.05 -11.41
N LEU A 244 -5.97 -2.59 -11.72
CA LEU A 244 -5.36 -3.68 -10.98
C LEU A 244 -4.26 -3.17 -10.06
N TYR A 245 -4.25 -3.71 -8.82
CA TYR A 245 -3.18 -3.56 -7.83
C TYR A 245 -2.89 -2.12 -7.41
N LEU A 246 -3.94 -1.30 -7.35
CA LEU A 246 -3.86 0.01 -6.71
C LEU A 246 -3.83 -0.13 -5.19
N THR A 247 -3.08 0.74 -4.55
CA THR A 247 -2.97 0.84 -3.09
C THR A 247 -3.41 2.21 -2.59
N GLN A 248 -3.75 2.30 -1.30
CA GLN A 248 -4.13 3.57 -0.68
C GLN A 248 -2.97 4.58 -0.75
N ILE A 249 -1.71 4.14 -0.58
CA ILE A 249 -0.51 5.00 -0.72
C ILE A 249 -0.48 5.66 -2.10
N GLN A 250 -0.69 4.88 -3.16
CA GLN A 250 -0.68 5.39 -4.53
C GLN A 250 -1.79 6.41 -4.77
N ILE A 251 -2.99 6.14 -4.27
CA ILE A 251 -4.14 7.04 -4.40
C ILE A 251 -3.93 8.32 -3.58
N ASN A 252 -3.45 8.20 -2.34
CA ASN A 252 -3.18 9.35 -1.48
C ASN A 252 -2.10 10.28 -2.05
N SER A 253 -1.12 9.72 -2.78
CA SER A 253 -0.02 10.50 -3.38
C SER A 253 -0.38 11.10 -4.74
N SER A 254 -1.51 10.74 -5.33
CA SER A 254 -1.96 11.19 -6.64
C SER A 254 -2.96 12.36 -6.55
N ILE A 255 -3.39 12.88 -7.69
CA ILE A 255 -4.33 13.99 -7.81
C ILE A 255 -5.62 13.49 -8.47
N GLY A 256 -6.73 13.63 -7.79
CA GLY A 256 -8.06 13.34 -8.32
C GLY A 256 -9.02 14.51 -8.15
N ASN A 257 -10.30 14.26 -8.40
CA ASN A 257 -11.39 15.19 -8.14
C ASN A 257 -12.69 14.43 -7.81
N LYS A 258 -13.78 15.15 -7.55
CA LYS A 258 -15.10 14.57 -7.24
C LYS A 258 -15.62 13.56 -8.28
N ASN A 259 -15.17 13.68 -9.54
CA ASN A 259 -15.58 12.79 -10.64
C ASN A 259 -14.66 11.56 -10.80
N THR A 260 -13.55 11.47 -10.07
CA THR A 260 -12.69 10.28 -10.09
C THR A 260 -13.39 9.14 -9.36
N ILE A 261 -13.52 7.98 -9.98
CA ILE A 261 -14.14 6.80 -9.39
C ILE A 261 -13.05 5.86 -8.90
N LEU A 262 -13.12 5.40 -7.66
CA LEU A 262 -12.14 4.51 -7.04
C LEU A 262 -12.63 3.06 -6.96
N PRO A 263 -11.71 2.07 -6.86
CA PRO A 263 -12.02 0.72 -6.38
C PRO A 263 -12.73 0.77 -5.02
N LYS A 264 -13.65 -0.17 -4.77
CA LYS A 264 -14.48 -0.20 -3.54
C LYS A 264 -13.70 -0.33 -2.24
N ASN A 265 -12.50 -0.89 -2.29
CA ASN A 265 -11.61 -1.12 -1.15
C ASN A 265 -10.67 0.06 -0.85
N LEU A 266 -10.72 1.12 -1.65
CA LEU A 266 -9.91 2.33 -1.47
C LEU A 266 -10.78 3.52 -1.06
N ASN A 267 -10.24 4.35 -0.18
CA ASN A 267 -10.88 5.56 0.29
C ASN A 267 -10.47 6.78 -0.56
N ARG A 268 -11.40 7.70 -0.77
CA ARG A 268 -11.10 8.98 -1.41
C ARG A 268 -10.22 9.82 -0.50
N PRO A 269 -9.04 10.29 -0.98
CA PRO A 269 -8.24 11.25 -0.23
C PRO A 269 -9.02 12.54 0.02
N ILE A 270 -8.89 13.08 1.24
CA ILE A 270 -9.49 14.36 1.59
C ILE A 270 -8.89 15.55 0.82
N SER A 271 -7.76 15.36 0.16
CA SER A 271 -7.12 16.34 -0.72
C SER A 271 -7.70 16.38 -2.15
N TRP A 272 -8.68 15.52 -2.46
CA TRP A 272 -9.30 15.43 -3.79
C TRP A 272 -10.65 16.18 -3.82
N ASP A 273 -10.64 17.45 -3.97
CA ASP A 273 -11.83 18.31 -4.10
C ASP A 273 -12.09 18.77 -5.56
#